data_3bd54bf5709e90cd0b85b4027dd2ff00
#
_entry.id   3bd54bf5709e90cd0b85b4027dd2ff00
#
_cell.length_a   1.000
_cell.length_b   1.000
_cell.length_c   1.000
_cell.angle_alpha   90.00
_cell.angle_beta   90.00
_cell.angle_gamma   90.00
#
_symmetry.space_group_name_H-M   'P 1'
#
loop_
_entity.id
_entity.type
_entity.pdbx_description
1 polymer ?
#
loop_
_entity_poly.entity_id
_entity_poly.type
_entity_poly.pdbx_seq_one_letter_code
_entity_poly.pdbx_strand_id
1 'polypeptide(L)'
;MAAAWVSRFLGREMFSALGLVSSDMAIDLGTANTLVYVPGRGIVLDEPSVVAVTERGGERKVIAVGHEAKGMLGRTPSKIETIQPLRDGVIADFAAAEEMIKLFIRRVSRRRGFTGPRIMICVPASATPVERRAVHEAGLSAGARKVFLIEEPVAAAIGAGLPISEPRGSMIVDIGGGTTDIAVLSMGSVLYSRSVRAAGNAFDEAIVNYVRFKYNVLIGATIAETIKKESGCAIAKANGERVSIHIKGRDLQRGFPTEMTLEPHDIAEALTLPIQQIVGGIRAALADVPPELTADVCDSGIWLTGGGALLERLDARLTHETGVKYRIAEDPLRCVVRGTGKALEEIDDMADLLIKP
;
A
#
# COMPACT_ATOMS: atom_id res chain seq x y z
N MET A 1 -16.31 32.23 19.12
CA MET A 1 -15.71 30.99 18.60
C MET A 1 -14.71 31.24 17.48
N ALA A 2 -14.92 32.14 16.52
CA ALA A 2 -13.96 32.42 15.42
C ALA A 2 -12.60 32.97 15.88
N ALA A 3 -12.53 33.80 16.91
CA ALA A 3 -11.27 34.42 17.40
C ALA A 3 -10.31 33.41 18.06
N ALA A 4 -10.84 32.37 18.71
CA ALA A 4 -10.03 31.30 19.31
C ALA A 4 -9.43 30.36 18.26
N TRP A 5 -10.11 30.21 17.11
CA TRP A 5 -9.65 29.41 15.98
C TRP A 5 -8.49 30.10 15.25
N VAL A 6 -8.62 31.38 15.00
CA VAL A 6 -7.59 32.21 14.33
C VAL A 6 -6.32 32.31 15.16
N SER A 7 -6.41 32.43 16.49
CA SER A 7 -5.22 32.52 17.37
C SER A 7 -4.47 31.18 17.48
N ARG A 8 -5.18 30.04 17.41
CA ARG A 8 -4.55 28.70 17.40
C ARG A 8 -3.84 28.40 16.07
N PHE A 9 -4.41 28.87 14.96
CA PHE A 9 -3.85 28.66 13.62
C PHE A 9 -2.60 29.55 13.41
N LEU A 10 -2.67 30.83 13.70
CA LEU A 10 -1.55 31.78 13.59
C LEU A 10 -0.40 31.44 14.53
N GLY A 11 -0.70 30.98 15.76
CA GLY A 11 0.34 30.54 16.70
C GLY A 11 1.10 29.32 16.19
N ARG A 12 0.41 28.36 15.57
CA ARG A 12 1.00 27.12 15.09
C ARG A 12 1.85 27.33 13.85
N GLU A 13 1.43 28.14 12.90
CA GLU A 13 2.20 28.51 11.71
C GLU A 13 3.47 29.31 12.08
N MET A 14 3.35 30.25 13.01
CA MET A 14 4.47 31.06 13.45
C MET A 14 5.53 30.26 14.21
N PHE A 15 5.13 29.28 15.07
CA PHE A 15 6.06 28.38 15.75
C PHE A 15 6.67 27.32 14.81
N SER A 16 5.93 26.89 13.78
CA SER A 16 6.46 26.01 12.73
C SER A 16 7.47 26.72 11.85
N ALA A 17 7.23 27.98 11.50
CA ALA A 17 8.16 28.84 10.76
C ALA A 17 9.46 29.11 11.54
N LEU A 18 9.40 29.18 12.87
CA LEU A 18 10.57 29.33 13.75
C LEU A 18 11.33 28.01 13.97
N GLY A 19 10.85 26.86 13.44
CA GLY A 19 11.48 25.55 13.57
C GLY A 19 11.50 24.99 15.00
N LEU A 20 10.63 25.50 15.88
CA LEU A 20 10.54 25.10 17.29
C LEU A 20 9.62 23.90 17.51
N VAL A 21 8.72 23.59 16.55
CA VAL A 21 7.80 22.46 16.59
C VAL A 21 8.18 21.48 15.50
N SER A 22 8.24 20.19 15.84
CA SER A 22 8.43 19.13 14.86
C SER A 22 7.21 19.04 13.95
N SER A 23 7.42 18.87 12.65
CA SER A 23 6.32 18.75 11.69
C SER A 23 5.55 17.45 11.91
N ASP A 24 4.24 17.57 12.05
CA ASP A 24 3.36 16.39 12.04
C ASP A 24 3.53 15.62 10.73
N MET A 25 3.30 14.32 10.72
CA MET A 25 3.46 13.49 9.54
C MET A 25 2.43 12.35 9.46
N ALA A 26 2.06 12.02 8.25
CA ALA A 26 1.22 10.87 7.93
C ALA A 26 2.09 9.80 7.25
N ILE A 27 1.92 8.55 7.65
CA ILE A 27 2.71 7.42 7.17
C ILE A 27 1.77 6.37 6.60
N ASP A 28 1.96 6.05 5.34
CA ASP A 28 1.44 4.86 4.71
C ASP A 28 2.48 3.75 4.86
N LEU A 29 2.19 2.78 5.73
CA LEU A 29 3.08 1.68 6.04
C LEU A 29 2.72 0.44 5.22
N GLY A 30 2.85 0.54 3.91
CA GLY A 30 2.47 -0.53 2.99
C GLY A 30 3.48 -1.69 2.93
N THR A 31 2.99 -2.86 2.51
CA THR A 31 3.81 -4.09 2.34
C THR A 31 4.94 -3.90 1.32
N ALA A 32 4.69 -3.18 0.23
CA ALA A 32 5.69 -2.97 -0.83
C ALA A 32 6.51 -1.71 -0.62
N ASN A 33 5.85 -0.60 -0.30
CA ASN A 33 6.46 0.72 -0.11
C ASN A 33 5.90 1.38 1.14
N THR A 34 6.74 2.19 1.78
CA THR A 34 6.36 3.11 2.85
C THR A 34 6.45 4.53 2.32
N LEU A 35 5.35 5.28 2.43
CA LEU A 35 5.29 6.69 2.04
C LEU A 35 5.09 7.58 3.27
N VAL A 36 5.71 8.76 3.26
CA VAL A 36 5.52 9.75 4.33
C VAL A 36 5.10 11.09 3.72
N TYR A 37 3.97 11.59 4.21
CA TYR A 37 3.45 12.91 3.89
C TYR A 37 3.65 13.85 5.08
N VAL A 38 4.01 15.10 4.79
CA VAL A 38 4.13 16.16 5.78
C VAL A 38 3.27 17.35 5.35
N PRO A 39 2.35 17.85 6.21
CA PRO A 39 1.55 19.02 5.91
C PRO A 39 2.37 20.19 5.39
N GLY A 40 1.92 20.79 4.28
CA GLY A 40 2.62 21.91 3.62
C GLY A 40 3.88 21.53 2.83
N ARG A 41 4.32 20.27 2.85
CA ARG A 41 5.47 19.76 2.09
C ARG A 41 5.11 18.64 1.11
N GLY A 42 3.91 18.06 1.24
CA GLY A 42 3.48 16.91 0.45
C GLY A 42 4.20 15.61 0.83
N ILE A 43 4.33 14.70 -0.12
CA ILE A 43 5.03 13.42 0.07
C ILE A 43 6.54 13.69 0.05
N VAL A 44 7.19 13.37 1.16
CA VAL A 44 8.61 13.67 1.42
C VAL A 44 9.49 12.44 1.47
N LEU A 45 8.88 11.24 1.49
CA LEU A 45 9.55 9.96 1.44
C LEU A 45 8.67 8.95 0.69
N ASP A 46 9.28 8.20 -0.21
CA ASP A 46 8.69 7.08 -0.94
C ASP A 46 9.80 6.03 -1.06
N GLU A 47 9.76 5.02 -0.20
CA GLU A 47 10.81 4.02 -0.06
C GLU A 47 10.23 2.61 0.01
N PRO A 48 10.88 1.61 -0.61
CA PRO A 48 10.49 0.22 -0.43
C PRO A 48 10.49 -0.22 1.04
N SER A 49 9.50 -0.99 1.45
CA SER A 49 9.42 -1.59 2.79
C SER A 49 10.34 -2.81 2.90
N VAL A 50 11.63 -2.60 2.72
CA VAL A 50 12.68 -3.62 2.74
C VAL A 50 13.78 -3.22 3.71
N VAL A 51 14.28 -4.19 4.46
CA VAL A 51 15.36 -4.02 5.45
C VAL A 51 16.44 -5.05 5.17
N ALA A 52 17.70 -4.64 5.18
CA ALA A 52 18.84 -5.53 5.19
C ALA A 52 19.39 -5.63 6.60
N VAL A 53 19.54 -6.86 7.10
CA VAL A 53 20.06 -7.16 8.44
C VAL A 53 21.30 -8.00 8.36
N THR A 54 22.18 -7.82 9.34
CA THR A 54 23.35 -8.69 9.55
C THR A 54 23.36 -9.19 10.99
N GLU A 55 23.87 -10.37 11.20
CA GLU A 55 24.08 -10.91 12.54
C GLU A 55 25.55 -10.75 12.95
N ARG A 56 25.80 -10.06 14.07
CA ARG A 56 27.12 -9.93 14.67
C ARG A 56 27.04 -10.21 16.16
N GLY A 57 27.76 -11.24 16.62
CA GLY A 57 27.81 -11.56 18.05
C GLY A 57 26.48 -12.02 18.65
N GLY A 58 25.56 -12.58 17.85
CA GLY A 58 24.22 -12.98 18.28
C GLY A 58 23.19 -11.84 18.28
N GLU A 59 23.59 -10.62 17.92
CA GLU A 59 22.66 -9.50 17.77
C GLU A 59 22.36 -9.21 16.28
N ARG A 60 21.08 -9.07 15.96
CA ARG A 60 20.60 -8.65 14.66
C ARG A 60 20.70 -7.13 14.55
N LYS A 61 21.39 -6.64 13.52
CA LYS A 61 21.57 -5.22 13.27
C LYS A 61 21.09 -4.85 11.86
N VAL A 62 20.26 -3.82 11.77
CA VAL A 62 19.87 -3.22 10.50
C VAL A 62 21.06 -2.47 9.90
N ILE A 63 21.37 -2.77 8.64
CA ILE A 63 22.49 -2.15 7.89
C ILE A 63 22.01 -1.26 6.74
N ALA A 64 20.82 -1.52 6.18
CA ALA A 64 20.21 -0.70 5.14
C ALA A 64 18.68 -0.82 5.19
N VAL A 65 17.98 0.20 4.68
CA VAL A 65 16.52 0.23 4.53
C VAL A 65 16.12 0.88 3.20
N GLY A 66 14.93 0.56 2.72
CA GLY A 66 14.37 1.20 1.53
C GLY A 66 15.05 0.77 0.24
N HIS A 67 15.29 1.71 -0.66
CA HIS A 67 15.92 1.46 -1.96
C HIS A 67 17.27 0.77 -1.85
N GLU A 68 18.08 1.15 -0.87
CA GLU A 68 19.39 0.53 -0.64
C GLU A 68 19.24 -0.95 -0.31
N ALA A 69 18.34 -1.32 0.62
CA ALA A 69 18.07 -2.71 0.97
C ALA A 69 17.42 -3.47 -0.21
N LYS A 70 16.49 -2.85 -0.96
CA LYS A 70 15.87 -3.46 -2.15
C LYS A 70 16.91 -3.80 -3.21
N GLY A 71 17.93 -2.97 -3.42
CA GLY A 71 19.03 -3.24 -4.34
C GLY A 71 19.88 -4.48 -3.96
N MET A 72 19.82 -4.91 -2.70
CA MET A 72 20.53 -6.08 -2.18
C MET A 72 19.75 -7.39 -2.34
N LEU A 73 18.45 -7.35 -2.66
CA LEU A 73 17.59 -8.54 -2.81
C LEU A 73 18.19 -9.55 -3.79
N GLY A 74 18.36 -10.80 -3.33
CA GLY A 74 18.90 -11.89 -4.13
C GLY A 74 20.40 -11.78 -4.47
N ARG A 75 21.13 -10.83 -3.88
CA ARG A 75 22.55 -10.56 -4.17
C ARG A 75 23.43 -10.52 -2.91
N THR A 76 22.86 -10.83 -1.76
CA THR A 76 23.57 -10.78 -0.46
C THR A 76 24.38 -12.05 -0.19
N PRO A 77 25.56 -11.92 0.44
CA PRO A 77 26.27 -13.08 1.00
C PRO A 77 25.47 -13.65 2.19
N SER A 78 25.76 -14.88 2.59
CA SER A 78 25.03 -15.61 3.63
C SER A 78 24.92 -14.93 5.00
N LYS A 79 25.76 -13.93 5.28
CA LYS A 79 25.75 -13.14 6.53
C LYS A 79 24.80 -11.94 6.51
N ILE A 80 24.23 -11.62 5.36
CA ILE A 80 23.30 -10.49 5.18
C ILE A 80 21.99 -11.06 4.64
N GLU A 81 20.92 -10.82 5.37
CA GLU A 81 19.57 -11.18 4.98
C GLU A 81 18.79 -9.92 4.60
N THR A 82 18.07 -9.97 3.48
CA THR A 82 17.11 -8.93 3.11
C THR A 82 15.71 -9.44 3.40
N ILE A 83 14.98 -8.68 4.19
CA ILE A 83 13.63 -9.03 4.67
C ILE A 83 12.63 -7.94 4.34
N GLN A 84 11.40 -8.33 4.11
CA GLN A 84 10.23 -7.45 4.10
C GLN A 84 9.58 -7.57 5.48
N PRO A 85 9.68 -6.54 6.33
CA PRO A 85 9.14 -6.61 7.69
C PRO A 85 7.62 -6.63 7.72
N LEU A 86 6.99 -6.23 6.61
CA LEU A 86 5.55 -6.26 6.37
C LEU A 86 5.26 -7.27 5.25
N ARG A 87 4.34 -8.19 5.49
CA ARG A 87 3.94 -9.20 4.51
C ARG A 87 2.44 -9.45 4.63
N ASP A 88 1.74 -9.43 3.50
CA ASP A 88 0.30 -9.76 3.41
C ASP A 88 -0.57 -8.95 4.40
N GLY A 89 -0.24 -7.67 4.57
CA GLY A 89 -0.94 -6.76 5.47
C GLY A 89 -0.65 -6.96 6.96
N VAL A 90 0.35 -7.78 7.32
CA VAL A 90 0.74 -8.03 8.71
C VAL A 90 2.21 -7.72 8.96
N ILE A 91 2.55 -7.44 10.21
CA ILE A 91 3.95 -7.29 10.62
C ILE A 91 4.55 -8.68 10.82
N ALA A 92 5.42 -9.09 9.90
CA ALA A 92 6.12 -10.37 9.95
C ALA A 92 7.37 -10.32 10.85
N ASP A 93 8.01 -9.15 10.98
CA ASP A 93 9.17 -8.93 11.84
C ASP A 93 9.04 -7.58 12.55
N PHE A 94 8.64 -7.61 13.83
CA PHE A 94 8.38 -6.41 14.62
C PHE A 94 9.62 -5.55 14.83
N ALA A 95 10.78 -6.18 15.10
CA ALA A 95 12.02 -5.45 15.36
C ALA A 95 12.51 -4.73 14.10
N ALA A 96 12.44 -5.39 12.94
CA ALA A 96 12.82 -4.80 11.67
C ALA A 96 11.83 -3.69 11.24
N ALA A 97 10.51 -3.88 11.46
CA ALA A 97 9.51 -2.87 11.18
C ALA A 97 9.71 -1.61 12.04
N GLU A 98 9.91 -1.80 13.34
CA GLU A 98 10.18 -0.70 14.27
C GLU A 98 11.42 0.10 13.87
N GLU A 99 12.54 -0.56 13.57
CA GLU A 99 13.76 0.11 13.15
C GLU A 99 13.61 0.81 11.79
N MET A 100 12.88 0.21 10.85
CA MET A 100 12.55 0.84 9.56
C MET A 100 11.74 2.13 9.76
N ILE A 101 10.68 2.07 10.56
CA ILE A 101 9.83 3.24 10.89
C ILE A 101 10.68 4.33 11.56
N LYS A 102 11.50 3.98 12.56
CA LYS A 102 12.40 4.93 13.22
C LYS A 102 13.35 5.61 12.24
N LEU A 103 13.96 4.86 11.34
CA LEU A 103 14.89 5.40 10.35
C LEU A 103 14.19 6.31 9.35
N PHE A 104 12.99 5.96 8.88
CA PHE A 104 12.22 6.80 7.97
C PHE A 104 11.75 8.09 8.65
N ILE A 105 11.24 8.02 9.88
CA ILE A 105 10.87 9.22 10.65
C ILE A 105 12.10 10.13 10.87
N ARG A 106 13.26 9.56 11.19
CA ARG A 106 14.50 10.35 11.35
C ARG A 106 14.96 11.02 10.06
N ARG A 107 14.81 10.37 8.89
CA ARG A 107 15.14 10.95 7.57
C ARG A 107 14.26 12.16 7.25
N VAL A 108 12.98 12.12 7.64
CA VAL A 108 12.01 13.18 7.38
C VAL A 108 12.12 14.33 8.38
N SER A 109 12.43 14.04 9.65
CA SER A 109 12.54 15.00 10.74
C SER A 109 13.82 15.81 10.59
N ARG A 110 13.72 17.01 10.01
CA ARG A 110 14.87 17.90 9.74
C ARG A 110 15.48 18.56 10.97
N ARG A 111 14.76 18.68 12.10
CA ARG A 111 15.23 19.31 13.34
C ARG A 111 14.63 18.65 14.57
N ARG A 112 15.38 18.61 15.65
CA ARG A 112 14.91 18.30 17.00
C ARG A 112 14.09 19.48 17.50
N GLY A 113 12.79 19.51 17.24
CA GLY A 113 11.89 20.37 17.98
C GLY A 113 11.84 19.92 19.44
N PHE A 114 11.48 20.84 20.35
CA PHE A 114 11.32 20.53 21.78
C PHE A 114 10.21 19.49 22.05
N THR A 115 9.28 19.33 21.11
CA THR A 115 8.20 18.33 21.19
C THR A 115 8.21 17.47 19.93
N GLY A 116 8.08 16.14 20.10
CA GLY A 116 7.96 15.20 18.99
C GLY A 116 6.74 15.48 18.09
N PRO A 117 6.69 14.96 16.84
CA PRO A 117 5.56 15.12 15.95
C PRO A 117 4.31 14.35 16.42
N ARG A 118 3.12 14.79 15.97
CA ARG A 118 1.99 13.88 15.87
C ARG A 118 2.19 13.05 14.61
N ILE A 119 1.94 11.75 14.72
CA ILE A 119 2.05 10.83 13.58
C ILE A 119 0.70 10.15 13.40
N MET A 120 0.19 10.11 12.16
CA MET A 120 -0.92 9.27 11.77
C MET A 120 -0.40 8.16 10.88
N ILE A 121 -0.73 6.93 11.21
CA ILE A 121 -0.28 5.73 10.47
C ILE A 121 -1.52 4.99 9.98
N CYS A 122 -1.56 4.66 8.69
CA CYS A 122 -2.59 3.77 8.19
C CYS A 122 -2.22 2.30 8.48
N VAL A 123 -3.23 1.50 8.70
CA VAL A 123 -3.11 0.06 8.96
C VAL A 123 -4.16 -0.68 8.14
N PRO A 124 -3.89 -1.91 7.67
CA PRO A 124 -4.88 -2.72 6.98
C PRO A 124 -6.14 -2.93 7.82
N ALA A 125 -7.29 -3.03 7.15
CA ALA A 125 -8.55 -3.29 7.83
C ALA A 125 -8.53 -4.62 8.63
N SER A 126 -7.76 -5.59 8.17
CA SER A 126 -7.56 -6.89 8.83
C SER A 126 -6.56 -6.88 9.99
N ALA A 127 -5.92 -5.74 10.28
CA ALA A 127 -4.93 -5.65 11.36
C ALA A 127 -5.53 -6.01 12.72
N THR A 128 -4.91 -6.96 13.40
CA THR A 128 -5.31 -7.40 14.74
C THR A 128 -5.03 -6.32 15.79
N PRO A 129 -5.69 -6.35 16.96
CA PRO A 129 -5.37 -5.42 18.05
C PRO A 129 -3.89 -5.45 18.47
N VAL A 130 -3.24 -6.60 18.40
CA VAL A 130 -1.81 -6.74 18.71
C VAL A 130 -0.95 -6.01 17.69
N GLU A 131 -1.26 -6.14 16.42
CA GLU A 131 -0.54 -5.45 15.33
C GLU A 131 -0.77 -3.93 15.38
N ARG A 132 -2.02 -3.50 15.60
CA ARG A 132 -2.34 -2.07 15.78
C ARG A 132 -1.53 -1.46 16.93
N ARG A 133 -1.47 -2.17 18.07
CA ARG A 133 -0.66 -1.75 19.21
C ARG A 133 0.83 -1.71 18.88
N ALA A 134 1.35 -2.69 18.17
CA ALA A 134 2.76 -2.72 17.77
C ALA A 134 3.14 -1.54 16.86
N VAL A 135 2.30 -1.21 15.87
CA VAL A 135 2.48 -0.02 15.02
C VAL A 135 2.44 1.27 15.85
N HIS A 136 1.48 1.36 16.78
CA HIS A 136 1.36 2.51 17.68
C HIS A 136 2.62 2.70 18.54
N GLU A 137 3.09 1.63 19.19
CA GLU A 137 4.31 1.65 20.03
C GLU A 137 5.57 1.95 19.20
N ALA A 138 5.68 1.42 17.97
CA ALA A 138 6.78 1.73 17.07
C ALA A 138 6.83 3.22 16.74
N GLY A 139 5.69 3.86 16.50
CA GLY A 139 5.60 5.30 16.29
C GLY A 139 6.04 6.11 17.50
N LEU A 140 5.62 5.72 18.70
CA LEU A 140 6.06 6.35 19.97
C LEU A 140 7.55 6.17 20.18
N SER A 141 8.09 4.96 20.00
CA SER A 141 9.52 4.64 20.12
C SER A 141 10.39 5.41 19.11
N ALA A 142 9.81 5.78 17.97
CA ALA A 142 10.47 6.62 16.97
C ALA A 142 10.53 8.11 17.37
N GLY A 143 9.89 8.50 18.47
CA GLY A 143 9.91 9.84 19.02
C GLY A 143 8.66 10.67 18.75
N ALA A 144 7.56 10.04 18.30
CA ALA A 144 6.27 10.72 18.22
C ALA A 144 5.76 11.10 19.62
N ARG A 145 5.17 12.31 19.75
CA ARG A 145 4.45 12.70 20.98
C ARG A 145 3.03 12.09 21.06
N LYS A 146 2.45 11.78 19.90
CA LYS A 146 1.15 11.15 19.79
C LYS A 146 1.06 10.40 18.45
N VAL A 147 0.51 9.20 18.49
CA VAL A 147 0.26 8.37 17.32
C VAL A 147 -1.25 8.18 17.20
N PHE A 148 -1.74 8.26 15.98
CA PHE A 148 -3.12 7.98 15.57
C PHE A 148 -3.09 6.87 14.54
N LEU A 149 -4.12 6.06 14.50
CA LEU A 149 -4.28 5.00 13.52
C LEU A 149 -5.56 5.23 12.71
N ILE A 150 -5.49 4.96 11.41
CA ILE A 150 -6.63 4.99 10.48
C ILE A 150 -6.59 3.73 9.61
N GLU A 151 -7.73 3.20 9.21
CA GLU A 151 -7.76 2.06 8.28
C GLU A 151 -7.36 2.46 6.86
N GLU A 152 -6.54 1.64 6.19
CA GLU A 152 -6.08 1.88 4.81
C GLU A 152 -7.22 2.21 3.85
N PRO A 153 -8.34 1.44 3.79
CA PRO A 153 -9.42 1.74 2.85
C PRO A 153 -10.15 3.06 3.16
N VAL A 154 -10.19 3.48 4.43
CA VAL A 154 -10.73 4.81 4.81
C VAL A 154 -9.82 5.91 4.28
N ALA A 155 -8.52 5.78 4.55
CA ALA A 155 -7.52 6.70 4.03
C ALA A 155 -7.53 6.75 2.50
N ALA A 156 -7.62 5.59 1.83
CA ALA A 156 -7.73 5.50 0.38
C ALA A 156 -8.95 6.26 -0.16
N ALA A 157 -10.12 6.09 0.48
CA ALA A 157 -11.35 6.78 0.10
C ALA A 157 -11.26 8.31 0.25
N ILE A 158 -10.68 8.78 1.36
CA ILE A 158 -10.41 10.21 1.58
C ILE A 158 -9.45 10.74 0.51
N GLY A 159 -8.38 10.00 0.23
CA GLY A 159 -7.35 10.38 -0.75
C GLY A 159 -7.85 10.38 -2.20
N ALA A 160 -8.76 9.49 -2.53
CA ALA A 160 -9.44 9.43 -3.82
C ALA A 160 -10.57 10.47 -3.97
N GLY A 161 -10.89 11.20 -2.89
CA GLY A 161 -11.93 12.24 -2.90
C GLY A 161 -13.35 11.70 -2.93
N LEU A 162 -13.59 10.50 -2.39
CA LEU A 162 -14.95 9.97 -2.32
C LEU A 162 -15.80 10.77 -1.33
N PRO A 163 -17.10 10.91 -1.59
CA PRO A 163 -18.03 11.65 -0.74
C PRO A 163 -18.45 10.80 0.47
N ILE A 164 -17.50 10.40 1.30
CA ILE A 164 -17.72 9.44 2.40
C ILE A 164 -18.65 9.93 3.50
N SER A 165 -18.85 11.26 3.63
CA SER A 165 -19.73 11.87 4.63
C SER A 165 -21.19 11.93 4.19
N GLU A 166 -21.49 11.68 2.91
CA GLU A 166 -22.85 11.70 2.38
C GLU A 166 -23.62 10.44 2.78
N PRO A 167 -24.97 10.48 2.87
CA PRO A 167 -25.81 9.31 3.10
C PRO A 167 -25.95 8.48 1.80
N ARG A 168 -24.81 8.04 1.26
CA ARG A 168 -24.67 7.30 0.02
C ARG A 168 -23.56 6.29 0.13
N GLY A 169 -23.78 5.08 -0.40
CA GLY A 169 -22.76 4.03 -0.45
C GLY A 169 -21.62 4.38 -1.39
N SER A 170 -20.39 4.41 -0.87
CA SER A 170 -19.15 4.56 -1.65
C SER A 170 -18.30 3.32 -1.46
N MET A 171 -17.91 2.64 -2.55
CA MET A 171 -17.08 1.45 -2.48
C MET A 171 -15.69 1.73 -3.05
N ILE A 172 -14.68 1.31 -2.30
CA ILE A 172 -13.28 1.41 -2.68
C ILE A 172 -12.62 0.03 -2.62
N VAL A 173 -11.72 -0.22 -3.55
CA VAL A 173 -10.86 -1.41 -3.61
C VAL A 173 -9.43 -0.91 -3.75
N ASP A 174 -8.68 -1.02 -2.70
CA ASP A 174 -7.25 -0.67 -2.65
C ASP A 174 -6.41 -1.92 -2.89
N ILE A 175 -5.72 -1.96 -4.03
CA ILE A 175 -4.90 -3.10 -4.43
C ILE A 175 -3.43 -2.76 -4.17
N GLY A 176 -2.96 -3.11 -2.98
CA GLY A 176 -1.61 -2.82 -2.52
C GLY A 176 -0.54 -3.80 -3.02
N GLY A 177 0.52 -3.96 -2.22
CA GLY A 177 1.57 -4.94 -2.48
C GLY A 177 1.21 -6.33 -1.99
N GLY A 178 0.73 -6.47 -0.75
CA GLY A 178 0.42 -7.73 -0.10
C GLY A 178 -1.07 -8.05 -0.04
N THR A 179 -1.92 -7.01 0.10
CA THR A 179 -3.37 -7.13 0.29
C THR A 179 -4.14 -6.32 -0.72
N THR A 180 -5.37 -6.75 -0.95
CA THR A 180 -6.43 -5.96 -1.55
C THR A 180 -7.47 -5.68 -0.48
N ASP A 181 -7.61 -4.43 -0.09
CA ASP A 181 -8.54 -3.98 0.93
C ASP A 181 -9.79 -3.41 0.27
N ILE A 182 -10.95 -3.96 0.65
CA ILE A 182 -12.24 -3.65 0.07
C ILE A 182 -13.08 -3.05 1.18
N ALA A 183 -13.63 -1.84 0.97
CA ALA A 183 -14.53 -1.24 1.92
C ALA A 183 -15.72 -0.54 1.26
N VAL A 184 -16.83 -0.53 1.98
CA VAL A 184 -18.01 0.27 1.68
C VAL A 184 -18.22 1.25 2.83
N LEU A 185 -18.25 2.54 2.47
CA LEU A 185 -18.38 3.64 3.40
C LEU A 185 -19.66 4.41 3.11
N SER A 186 -20.29 4.94 4.17
CA SER A 186 -21.41 5.89 4.08
C SER A 186 -21.51 6.67 5.38
N MET A 187 -21.92 7.94 5.33
CA MET A 187 -22.14 8.81 6.49
C MET A 187 -20.94 8.85 7.46
N GLY A 188 -19.72 8.89 6.92
CA GLY A 188 -18.48 8.92 7.69
C GLY A 188 -18.17 7.64 8.45
N SER A 189 -18.77 6.50 8.08
CA SER A 189 -18.57 5.22 8.77
C SER A 189 -18.23 4.10 7.78
N VAL A 190 -17.43 3.15 8.23
CA VAL A 190 -17.15 1.90 7.51
C VAL A 190 -18.28 0.92 7.79
N LEU A 191 -19.06 0.57 6.76
CA LEU A 191 -20.20 -0.34 6.88
C LEU A 191 -19.81 -1.79 6.54
N TYR A 192 -18.81 -1.94 5.68
CA TYR A 192 -18.21 -3.22 5.34
C TYR A 192 -16.72 -3.03 5.09
N SER A 193 -15.93 -3.96 5.57
CA SER A 193 -14.49 -4.00 5.30
C SER A 193 -13.99 -5.43 5.22
N ARG A 194 -13.16 -5.70 4.22
CA ARG A 194 -12.54 -7.01 4.01
C ARG A 194 -11.19 -6.86 3.35
N SER A 195 -10.23 -7.67 3.79
CA SER A 195 -8.92 -7.79 3.17
C SER A 195 -8.78 -9.15 2.47
N VAL A 196 -8.22 -9.14 1.26
CA VAL A 196 -7.92 -10.33 0.45
C VAL A 196 -6.42 -10.40 0.24
N ARG A 197 -5.80 -11.55 0.51
CA ARG A 197 -4.36 -11.78 0.31
C ARG A 197 -4.03 -12.09 -1.14
N ALA A 198 -4.46 -11.24 -2.05
CA ALA A 198 -4.15 -11.28 -3.46
C ALA A 198 -3.93 -9.84 -3.95
N ALA A 199 -2.70 -9.49 -4.29
CA ALA A 199 -2.29 -8.15 -4.66
C ALA A 199 -0.98 -8.21 -5.46
N GLY A 200 -0.20 -7.13 -5.48
CA GLY A 200 1.00 -7.00 -6.30
C GLY A 200 2.01 -8.14 -6.16
N ASN A 201 2.25 -8.63 -4.94
CA ASN A 201 3.18 -9.75 -4.70
C ASN A 201 2.63 -11.07 -5.23
N ALA A 202 1.32 -11.31 -5.08
CA ALA A 202 0.67 -12.49 -5.64
C ALA A 202 0.71 -12.49 -7.18
N PHE A 203 0.67 -11.31 -7.80
CA PHE A 203 0.88 -11.16 -9.25
C PHE A 203 2.30 -11.54 -9.64
N ASP A 204 3.31 -11.11 -8.90
CA ASP A 204 4.71 -11.45 -9.14
C ASP A 204 4.95 -12.96 -8.99
N GLU A 205 4.44 -13.57 -7.93
CA GLU A 205 4.52 -15.01 -7.71
C GLU A 205 3.82 -15.81 -8.82
N ALA A 206 2.67 -15.35 -9.27
CA ALA A 206 1.93 -15.97 -10.37
C ALA A 206 2.74 -15.95 -11.68
N ILE A 207 3.41 -14.84 -11.98
CA ILE A 207 4.31 -14.72 -13.14
C ILE A 207 5.51 -15.68 -13.00
N VAL A 208 6.17 -15.72 -11.83
CA VAL A 208 7.29 -16.64 -11.57
C VAL A 208 6.85 -18.10 -11.79
N ASN A 209 5.72 -18.49 -11.22
CA ASN A 209 5.20 -19.84 -11.33
C ASN A 209 4.79 -20.18 -12.76
N TYR A 210 4.15 -19.26 -13.46
CA TYR A 210 3.76 -19.46 -14.86
C TYR A 210 4.97 -19.71 -15.77
N VAL A 211 6.00 -18.87 -15.67
CA VAL A 211 7.24 -19.01 -16.43
C VAL A 211 7.93 -20.34 -16.09
N ARG A 212 7.94 -20.70 -14.81
CA ARG A 212 8.52 -21.97 -14.36
C ARG A 212 7.80 -23.18 -14.92
N PHE A 213 6.46 -23.20 -14.87
CA PHE A 213 5.70 -24.39 -15.27
C PHE A 213 5.51 -24.50 -16.77
N LYS A 214 5.31 -23.38 -17.48
CA LYS A 214 5.07 -23.40 -18.92
C LYS A 214 6.35 -23.50 -19.74
N TYR A 215 7.39 -22.80 -19.31
CA TYR A 215 8.64 -22.65 -20.06
C TYR A 215 9.85 -23.34 -19.44
N ASN A 216 9.68 -23.91 -18.23
CA ASN A 216 10.76 -24.57 -17.50
C ASN A 216 11.94 -23.64 -17.19
N VAL A 217 11.68 -22.34 -17.01
CA VAL A 217 12.67 -21.30 -16.73
C VAL A 217 12.42 -20.72 -15.36
N LEU A 218 13.46 -20.59 -14.56
CA LEU A 218 13.42 -19.92 -13.26
C LEU A 218 13.83 -18.46 -13.41
N ILE A 219 12.93 -17.57 -12.98
CA ILE A 219 13.18 -16.12 -12.87
C ILE A 219 13.10 -15.67 -11.42
N GLY A 220 13.76 -14.56 -11.08
CA GLY A 220 13.68 -13.96 -9.75
C GLY A 220 12.47 -13.04 -9.59
N ALA A 221 12.05 -12.81 -8.33
CA ALA A 221 10.93 -11.93 -8.00
C ALA A 221 11.09 -10.50 -8.56
N THR A 222 12.30 -9.95 -8.58
CA THR A 222 12.57 -8.63 -9.17
C THR A 222 12.28 -8.60 -10.67
N ILE A 223 12.57 -9.68 -11.39
CA ILE A 223 12.26 -9.79 -12.84
C ILE A 223 10.75 -9.86 -13.02
N ALA A 224 10.04 -10.64 -12.20
CA ALA A 224 8.59 -10.74 -12.25
C ALA A 224 7.91 -9.38 -11.96
N GLU A 225 8.40 -8.63 -10.97
CA GLU A 225 7.94 -7.27 -10.69
C GLU A 225 8.13 -6.34 -11.90
N THR A 226 9.27 -6.45 -12.59
CA THR A 226 9.53 -5.68 -13.81
C THR A 226 8.55 -6.06 -14.93
N ILE A 227 8.35 -7.37 -15.18
CA ILE A 227 7.37 -7.87 -16.14
C ILE A 227 5.97 -7.32 -15.86
N LYS A 228 5.53 -7.41 -14.59
CA LYS A 228 4.24 -6.88 -14.15
C LYS A 228 4.10 -5.39 -14.45
N LYS A 229 5.11 -4.58 -14.11
CA LYS A 229 5.07 -3.12 -14.28
C LYS A 229 5.14 -2.67 -15.72
N GLU A 230 5.96 -3.31 -16.55
CA GLU A 230 6.20 -2.89 -17.92
C GLU A 230 5.23 -3.50 -18.94
N SER A 231 4.78 -4.74 -18.68
CA SER A 231 3.98 -5.51 -19.62
C SER A 231 2.74 -6.17 -19.01
N GLY A 232 2.49 -5.96 -17.71
CA GLY A 232 1.35 -6.55 -16.99
C GLY A 232 0.02 -6.07 -17.55
N CYS A 233 -0.87 -7.03 -17.88
CA CYS A 233 -2.23 -6.76 -18.32
C CYS A 233 -3.19 -7.83 -17.79
N ALA A 234 -4.40 -7.41 -17.43
CA ALA A 234 -5.45 -8.33 -16.96
C ALA A 234 -6.22 -9.01 -18.11
N ILE A 235 -6.19 -8.41 -19.30
CA ILE A 235 -6.77 -8.92 -20.54
C ILE A 235 -5.81 -8.62 -21.66
N ALA A 236 -5.37 -9.66 -22.40
CA ALA A 236 -4.56 -9.45 -23.59
C ALA A 236 -5.37 -8.75 -24.71
N LYS A 237 -4.74 -7.84 -25.42
CA LYS A 237 -5.33 -7.20 -26.61
C LYS A 237 -5.28 -8.16 -27.79
N ALA A 238 -6.36 -8.21 -28.56
CA ALA A 238 -6.49 -9.10 -29.71
C ALA A 238 -5.51 -8.78 -30.88
N ASN A 239 -4.99 -7.53 -30.93
CA ASN A 239 -4.29 -7.00 -32.10
C ASN A 239 -2.78 -6.77 -31.89
N GLY A 240 -2.14 -7.42 -30.91
CA GLY A 240 -0.68 -7.38 -30.79
C GLY A 240 -0.04 -6.01 -30.50
N GLU A 241 -0.83 -5.04 -30.01
CA GLU A 241 -0.37 -3.67 -29.73
C GLU A 241 0.58 -3.53 -28.53
N ARG A 242 0.89 -4.61 -27.82
CA ARG A 242 1.92 -4.59 -26.79
C ARG A 242 3.16 -5.32 -27.23
N VAL A 243 4.28 -4.75 -26.83
CA VAL A 243 5.60 -5.31 -27.07
C VAL A 243 5.78 -6.53 -26.18
N SER A 244 6.13 -7.67 -26.76
CA SER A 244 6.65 -8.82 -26.05
C SER A 244 7.86 -8.42 -25.21
N ILE A 245 7.99 -8.97 -24.01
CA ILE A 245 9.08 -8.65 -23.09
C ILE A 245 10.17 -9.72 -23.14
N HIS A 246 11.41 -9.29 -23.40
CA HIS A 246 12.58 -10.16 -23.31
C HIS A 246 13.03 -10.29 -21.85
N ILE A 247 13.16 -11.51 -21.39
CA ILE A 247 13.60 -11.83 -20.03
C ILE A 247 14.77 -12.80 -20.02
N LYS A 248 15.55 -12.72 -18.94
CA LYS A 248 16.66 -13.63 -18.65
C LYS A 248 16.32 -14.48 -17.44
N GLY A 249 16.61 -15.77 -17.53
CA GLY A 249 16.37 -16.71 -16.45
C GLY A 249 17.38 -17.87 -16.47
N ARG A 250 17.11 -18.89 -15.68
CA ARG A 250 17.86 -20.12 -15.66
C ARG A 250 17.00 -21.27 -16.16
N ASP A 251 17.44 -21.95 -17.21
CA ASP A 251 16.84 -23.19 -17.68
C ASP A 251 16.96 -24.26 -16.56
N LEU A 252 15.83 -24.82 -16.13
CA LEU A 252 15.79 -25.78 -15.03
C LEU A 252 16.26 -27.19 -15.44
N GLN A 253 16.23 -27.53 -16.75
CA GLN A 253 16.71 -28.81 -17.24
C GLN A 253 18.23 -28.81 -17.43
N ARG A 254 18.74 -27.73 -18.05
CA ARG A 254 20.15 -27.63 -18.41
C ARG A 254 21.01 -26.95 -17.36
N GLY A 255 20.39 -26.17 -16.45
CA GLY A 255 21.07 -25.40 -15.42
C GLY A 255 21.77 -24.12 -15.90
N PHE A 256 21.73 -23.82 -17.20
CA PHE A 256 22.40 -22.66 -17.81
C PHE A 256 21.50 -21.42 -17.86
N PRO A 257 22.10 -20.21 -17.94
CA PRO A 257 21.36 -18.99 -18.26
C PRO A 257 20.68 -19.15 -19.62
N THR A 258 19.46 -18.64 -19.72
CA THR A 258 18.66 -18.63 -20.94
C THR A 258 17.93 -17.30 -21.09
N GLU A 259 17.59 -16.96 -22.33
CA GLU A 259 16.76 -15.81 -22.66
C GLU A 259 15.48 -16.30 -23.34
N MET A 260 14.39 -15.63 -23.07
CA MET A 260 13.11 -15.92 -23.69
C MET A 260 12.24 -14.67 -23.82
N THR A 261 11.21 -14.77 -24.62
CA THR A 261 10.23 -13.71 -24.81
C THR A 261 8.88 -14.16 -24.24
N LEU A 262 8.24 -13.30 -23.45
CA LEU A 262 6.86 -13.47 -23.00
C LEU A 262 5.93 -12.58 -23.81
N GLU A 263 4.84 -13.15 -24.23
CA GLU A 263 3.77 -12.44 -24.91
C GLU A 263 2.74 -11.89 -23.90
N PRO A 264 1.99 -10.82 -24.25
CA PRO A 264 0.97 -10.26 -23.37
C PRO A 264 -0.08 -11.28 -22.89
N HIS A 265 -0.42 -12.28 -23.71
CA HIS A 265 -1.37 -13.32 -23.31
C HIS A 265 -0.83 -14.24 -22.22
N ASP A 266 0.48 -14.50 -22.21
CA ASP A 266 1.14 -15.28 -21.15
C ASP A 266 0.97 -14.60 -19.79
N ILE A 267 1.12 -13.28 -19.77
CA ILE A 267 1.00 -12.50 -18.53
C ILE A 267 -0.45 -12.46 -18.07
N ALA A 268 -1.40 -12.22 -18.99
CA ALA A 268 -2.82 -12.21 -18.66
C ALA A 268 -3.29 -13.58 -18.14
N GLU A 269 -2.78 -14.67 -18.71
CA GLU A 269 -3.06 -16.04 -18.28
C GLU A 269 -2.48 -16.29 -16.88
N ALA A 270 -1.24 -15.91 -16.64
CA ALA A 270 -0.58 -16.02 -15.34
C ALA A 270 -1.36 -15.31 -14.23
N LEU A 271 -1.89 -14.12 -14.51
CA LEU A 271 -2.60 -13.29 -13.54
C LEU A 271 -4.06 -13.70 -13.29
N THR A 272 -4.58 -14.68 -14.00
CA THR A 272 -6.00 -15.07 -13.91
C THR A 272 -6.40 -15.47 -12.49
N LEU A 273 -5.62 -16.31 -11.82
CA LEU A 273 -5.95 -16.80 -10.48
C LEU A 273 -5.98 -15.71 -9.41
N PRO A 274 -4.94 -14.87 -9.25
CA PRO A 274 -4.98 -13.81 -8.24
C PRO A 274 -6.05 -12.75 -8.54
N ILE A 275 -6.35 -12.46 -9.82
CA ILE A 275 -7.46 -11.55 -10.16
C ILE A 275 -8.81 -12.18 -9.76
N GLN A 276 -9.02 -13.47 -9.96
CA GLN A 276 -10.24 -14.16 -9.53
C GLN A 276 -10.44 -14.12 -8.01
N GLN A 277 -9.35 -14.17 -7.23
CA GLN A 277 -9.43 -14.01 -5.77
C GLN A 277 -9.92 -12.61 -5.39
N ILE A 278 -9.45 -11.57 -6.06
CA ILE A 278 -9.92 -10.18 -5.88
C ILE A 278 -11.41 -10.08 -6.25
N VAL A 279 -11.82 -10.63 -7.40
CA VAL A 279 -13.22 -10.68 -7.84
C VAL A 279 -14.10 -11.37 -6.80
N GLY A 280 -13.63 -12.49 -6.24
CA GLY A 280 -14.32 -13.19 -5.16
C GLY A 280 -14.56 -12.32 -3.92
N GLY A 281 -13.55 -11.55 -3.52
CA GLY A 281 -13.65 -10.56 -2.43
C GLY A 281 -14.67 -9.46 -2.70
N ILE A 282 -14.65 -8.90 -3.92
CA ILE A 282 -15.57 -7.85 -4.35
C ILE A 282 -17.01 -8.36 -4.38
N ARG A 283 -17.25 -9.56 -4.95
CA ARG A 283 -18.58 -10.19 -4.98
C ARG A 283 -19.13 -10.44 -3.57
N ALA A 284 -18.28 -10.90 -2.64
CA ALA A 284 -18.69 -11.08 -1.25
C ALA A 284 -19.07 -9.73 -0.60
N ALA A 285 -18.30 -8.67 -0.84
CA ALA A 285 -18.63 -7.34 -0.33
C ALA A 285 -19.99 -6.84 -0.86
N LEU A 286 -20.25 -6.99 -2.16
CA LEU A 286 -21.52 -6.58 -2.77
C LEU A 286 -22.73 -7.40 -2.28
N ALA A 287 -22.49 -8.66 -1.88
CA ALA A 287 -23.54 -9.54 -1.34
C ALA A 287 -23.85 -9.26 0.15
N ASP A 288 -22.86 -8.81 0.91
CA ASP A 288 -22.98 -8.64 2.36
C ASP A 288 -23.50 -7.24 2.78
N VAL A 289 -23.43 -6.24 1.89
CA VAL A 289 -23.95 -4.90 2.17
C VAL A 289 -25.45 -4.79 1.85
N PRO A 290 -26.20 -3.87 2.52
CA PRO A 290 -27.61 -3.63 2.24
C PRO A 290 -27.87 -3.31 0.76
N PRO A 291 -29.04 -3.71 0.20
CA PRO A 291 -29.39 -3.49 -1.22
C PRO A 291 -29.34 -2.03 -1.65
N GLU A 292 -29.72 -1.09 -0.78
CA GLU A 292 -29.69 0.36 -1.06
C GLU A 292 -28.26 0.83 -1.32
N LEU A 293 -27.30 0.37 -0.53
CA LEU A 293 -25.89 0.72 -0.71
C LEU A 293 -25.30 0.03 -1.95
N THR A 294 -25.74 -1.18 -2.24
CA THR A 294 -25.33 -1.88 -3.48
C THR A 294 -25.84 -1.13 -4.70
N ALA A 295 -27.06 -0.58 -4.67
CA ALA A 295 -27.60 0.25 -5.73
C ALA A 295 -26.76 1.53 -5.92
N ASP A 296 -26.43 2.22 -4.83
CA ASP A 296 -25.55 3.40 -4.86
C ASP A 296 -24.18 3.08 -5.50
N VAL A 297 -23.58 1.95 -5.15
CA VAL A 297 -22.31 1.49 -5.71
C VAL A 297 -22.44 1.16 -7.20
N CYS A 298 -23.55 0.56 -7.65
CA CYS A 298 -23.81 0.32 -9.06
C CYS A 298 -23.90 1.62 -9.87
N ASP A 299 -24.51 2.66 -9.31
CA ASP A 299 -24.66 3.96 -9.95
C ASP A 299 -23.35 4.77 -9.96
N SER A 300 -22.64 4.82 -8.83
CA SER A 300 -21.39 5.59 -8.68
C SER A 300 -20.18 4.90 -9.29
N GLY A 301 -20.22 3.57 -9.35
CA GLY A 301 -19.08 2.71 -9.66
C GLY A 301 -18.17 2.44 -8.46
N ILE A 302 -17.28 1.47 -8.61
CA ILE A 302 -16.27 1.07 -7.61
C ILE A 302 -14.97 1.79 -7.91
N TRP A 303 -14.34 2.40 -6.90
CA TRP A 303 -13.07 3.08 -7.06
C TRP A 303 -11.90 2.14 -6.80
N LEU A 304 -10.90 2.19 -7.70
CA LEU A 304 -9.66 1.43 -7.59
C LEU A 304 -8.52 2.34 -7.17
N THR A 305 -7.80 1.92 -6.14
CA THR A 305 -6.58 2.57 -5.63
C THR A 305 -5.46 1.55 -5.44
N GLY A 306 -4.30 2.02 -5.00
CA GLY A 306 -3.11 1.19 -4.84
C GLY A 306 -2.37 0.91 -6.15
N GLY A 307 -1.18 0.34 -6.03
CA GLY A 307 -0.32 0.05 -7.19
C GLY A 307 -0.89 -0.98 -8.15
N GLY A 308 -1.69 -1.93 -7.64
CA GLY A 308 -2.35 -2.95 -8.45
C GLY A 308 -3.42 -2.39 -9.39
N ALA A 309 -4.02 -1.24 -9.06
CA ALA A 309 -4.97 -0.54 -9.94
C ALA A 309 -4.36 -0.09 -11.27
N LEU A 310 -3.02 0.02 -11.34
CA LEU A 310 -2.28 0.37 -12.54
C LEU A 310 -2.09 -0.81 -13.51
N LEU A 311 -2.47 -2.03 -13.13
CA LEU A 311 -2.43 -3.18 -14.03
C LEU A 311 -3.35 -2.91 -15.23
N GLU A 312 -2.81 -2.95 -16.43
CA GLU A 312 -3.55 -2.56 -17.63
C GLU A 312 -4.81 -3.40 -17.81
N ARG A 313 -5.94 -2.73 -18.08
CA ARG A 313 -7.27 -3.33 -18.30
C ARG A 313 -7.81 -4.15 -17.12
N LEU A 314 -7.31 -3.90 -15.91
CA LEU A 314 -7.87 -4.52 -14.72
C LEU A 314 -9.30 -4.05 -14.48
N ASP A 315 -9.59 -2.78 -14.64
CA ASP A 315 -10.92 -2.18 -14.59
C ASP A 315 -11.92 -2.86 -15.55
N ALA A 316 -11.48 -3.08 -16.79
CA ALA A 316 -12.28 -3.79 -17.79
C ALA A 316 -12.53 -5.27 -17.41
N ARG A 317 -11.51 -5.94 -16.87
CA ARG A 317 -11.64 -7.32 -16.39
C ARG A 317 -12.62 -7.41 -15.22
N LEU A 318 -12.47 -6.54 -14.23
CA LEU A 318 -13.35 -6.49 -13.07
C LEU A 318 -14.78 -6.14 -13.47
N THR A 319 -14.98 -5.19 -14.40
CA THR A 319 -16.29 -4.85 -14.95
C THR A 319 -16.95 -6.05 -15.64
N HIS A 320 -16.19 -6.79 -16.44
CA HIS A 320 -16.71 -8.00 -17.10
C HIS A 320 -17.15 -9.08 -16.10
N GLU A 321 -16.38 -9.25 -15.01
CA GLU A 321 -16.62 -10.28 -14.01
C GLU A 321 -17.76 -9.95 -13.03
N THR A 322 -17.97 -8.66 -12.73
CA THR A 322 -18.92 -8.22 -11.68
C THR A 322 -20.15 -7.50 -12.21
N GLY A 323 -20.11 -7.01 -13.44
CA GLY A 323 -21.17 -6.18 -14.02
C GLY A 323 -21.22 -4.74 -13.52
N VAL A 324 -20.32 -4.33 -12.59
CA VAL A 324 -20.26 -2.98 -12.03
C VAL A 324 -19.13 -2.21 -12.71
N LYS A 325 -19.30 -0.90 -12.90
CA LYS A 325 -18.26 -0.03 -13.46
C LYS A 325 -17.16 0.24 -12.45
N TYR A 326 -15.90 0.32 -12.93
CA TYR A 326 -14.75 0.68 -12.12
C TYR A 326 -14.15 2.00 -12.57
N ARG A 327 -13.61 2.74 -11.60
CA ARG A 327 -12.92 4.02 -11.82
C ARG A 327 -11.57 3.95 -11.13
N ILE A 328 -10.50 4.19 -11.88
CA ILE A 328 -9.15 4.29 -11.30
C ILE A 328 -9.02 5.71 -10.73
N ALA A 329 -8.61 5.81 -9.47
CA ALA A 329 -8.37 7.10 -8.82
C ALA A 329 -7.22 7.85 -9.50
N GLU A 330 -7.23 9.17 -9.40
CA GLU A 330 -6.08 9.98 -9.81
C GLU A 330 -4.90 9.67 -8.89
N ASP A 331 -3.76 9.28 -9.47
CA ASP A 331 -2.54 8.88 -8.74
C ASP A 331 -2.80 7.78 -7.67
N PRO A 332 -3.25 6.59 -8.10
CA PRO A 332 -3.76 5.56 -7.19
C PRO A 332 -2.70 5.06 -6.19
N LEU A 333 -1.40 5.14 -6.54
CA LEU A 333 -0.29 4.79 -5.65
C LEU A 333 -0.19 5.68 -4.40
N ARG A 334 -0.74 6.89 -4.45
CA ARG A 334 -0.59 7.89 -3.39
C ARG A 334 -1.90 8.24 -2.69
N CYS A 335 -3.01 7.57 -3.03
CA CYS A 335 -4.30 7.84 -2.41
C CYS A 335 -4.25 7.63 -0.90
N VAL A 336 -3.72 6.49 -0.42
CA VAL A 336 -3.65 6.17 1.00
C VAL A 336 -2.87 7.24 1.78
N VAL A 337 -1.65 7.55 1.37
CA VAL A 337 -0.81 8.53 2.09
C VAL A 337 -1.40 9.96 2.03
N ARG A 338 -2.03 10.35 0.91
CA ARG A 338 -2.71 11.66 0.80
C ARG A 338 -3.93 11.72 1.71
N GLY A 339 -4.73 10.65 1.74
CA GLY A 339 -5.89 10.56 2.63
C GLY A 339 -5.51 10.55 4.09
N THR A 340 -4.45 9.79 4.45
CA THR A 340 -3.88 9.81 5.81
C THR A 340 -3.40 11.21 6.18
N GLY A 341 -2.77 11.92 5.22
CA GLY A 341 -2.34 13.32 5.40
C GLY A 341 -3.50 14.27 5.65
N LYS A 342 -4.55 14.17 4.83
CA LYS A 342 -5.76 14.98 4.98
C LYS A 342 -6.46 14.70 6.31
N ALA A 343 -6.59 13.43 6.71
CA ALA A 343 -7.16 13.06 7.99
C ALA A 343 -6.35 13.59 9.19
N LEU A 344 -5.02 13.69 9.05
CA LEU A 344 -4.16 14.31 10.07
C LEU A 344 -4.37 15.83 10.16
N GLU A 345 -4.57 16.51 9.04
CA GLU A 345 -4.83 17.95 8.98
C GLU A 345 -6.21 18.29 9.56
N GLU A 346 -7.23 17.47 9.28
CA GLU A 346 -8.63 17.63 9.69
C GLU A 346 -9.01 16.70 10.85
N ILE A 347 -8.08 16.40 11.75
CA ILE A 347 -8.19 15.33 12.75
C ILE A 347 -9.38 15.51 13.71
N ASP A 348 -9.76 16.74 14.01
CA ASP A 348 -10.86 17.04 14.92
C ASP A 348 -12.22 16.73 14.24
N ASP A 349 -12.31 16.89 12.91
CA ASP A 349 -13.52 16.62 12.12
C ASP A 349 -13.63 15.14 11.72
N MET A 350 -12.50 14.40 11.74
CA MET A 350 -12.43 13.00 11.34
C MET A 350 -12.20 12.04 12.52
N ALA A 351 -12.43 12.49 13.74
CA ALA A 351 -12.16 11.71 14.95
C ALA A 351 -12.90 10.35 15.00
N ASP A 352 -14.10 10.28 14.43
CA ASP A 352 -14.92 9.06 14.39
C ASP A 352 -14.40 7.99 13.42
N LEU A 353 -13.55 8.39 12.46
CA LEU A 353 -12.90 7.49 11.49
C LEU A 353 -11.58 6.91 12.02
N LEU A 354 -11.11 7.39 13.16
CA LEU A 354 -9.86 6.94 13.75
C LEU A 354 -10.06 5.68 14.59
N ILE A 355 -9.09 4.78 14.49
CA ILE A 355 -9.06 3.59 15.35
C ILE A 355 -8.74 4.04 16.77
N LYS A 356 -9.60 3.67 17.71
CA LYS A 356 -9.33 3.86 19.13
C LYS A 356 -8.26 2.85 19.56
N PRO A 357 -7.19 3.30 20.23
CA PRO A 357 -6.09 2.45 20.66
C PRO A 357 -6.51 1.40 21.70
#